data_fe908264ae161fdf063086e5a05f766b
#
_entry.id   fe908264ae161fdf063086e5a05f766b
#
_cell.length_a   1.000
_cell.length_b   1.000
_cell.length_c   1.000
_cell.angle_alpha   90.00
_cell.angle_beta   90.00
_cell.angle_gamma   90.00
#
_symmetry.space_group_name_H-M   'P 1'
#
loop_
_entity.id
_entity.type
_entity.pdbx_description
1 polymer ?
#
loop_
_entity_poly.entity_id
_entity_poly.type
_entity_poly.pdbx_seq_one_letter_code
_entity_poly.pdbx_strand_id
1 'polypeptide(L)'
;MPSGKATSVETWTNYIMMRRQGMSVYAAAKKVGLSYHACHDAENSKKPRNYITAEATLGDVVPAEVPQYDSLSEEAQAAFDNIEIFALRYFGIVLQPWQIEATERIMGLLDTEYEEYAVINAPPGTGKSTFFAKVLPAWATVRNRAIRGMIGSSTQRLAEWYARRLRAEFDRAHPVKAELNDVRLGLAVDAKATLQDDFGMFRPDSTEIWRADAFTVLQKDDVPLSQKEPTWSAFGMDSGFLGGRFDLVIWDDVYDPRKMRSAEAREDMRRWWDEVAETRLEPGGLLVLQGQRMSADDIYRYALDKVAPPDDYELEEFDPDDAPDEWRKYHHLKYQAHYEELCNGDLENHKPGGEPWPGGCLLYPRRLPWRRLRHIKAQTPDRFEVLYQQSDVNPSNVLVDPLWVTGGQGKDGVHHPGCWDNDRGLWELPQNVGGEMFVVATADPSPANFWAIQCWAYNPDTEFRYLLESYRRKMDAPDFLDWSHERQCFTGVAEDWWQISNDLGHPITHWIIEANAAQKFILQYDHFRRWAALRNVQ
;
A
#
# COMPACT_ATOMS: atom_id res chain seq x y z
N MET A 1 -43.14 -47.92 -21.36
CA MET A 1 -42.10 -47.51 -20.43
C MET A 1 -41.13 -48.66 -20.26
N PRO A 2 -39.87 -48.55 -20.63
CA PRO A 2 -38.94 -49.64 -20.35
C PRO A 2 -38.69 -49.68 -18.85
N SER A 3 -38.80 -50.88 -18.25
CA SER A 3 -38.50 -51.14 -16.86
C SER A 3 -37.04 -50.72 -16.57
N GLY A 4 -36.87 -49.65 -15.83
CA GLY A 4 -35.55 -49.15 -15.52
C GLY A 4 -34.78 -50.19 -14.71
N LYS A 5 -33.65 -50.64 -15.24
CA LYS A 5 -32.65 -51.37 -14.45
C LYS A 5 -32.28 -50.48 -13.24
N ALA A 6 -32.36 -51.09 -12.04
CA ALA A 6 -31.94 -50.39 -10.83
C ALA A 6 -30.48 -49.93 -10.98
N THR A 7 -30.19 -48.66 -10.72
CA THR A 7 -28.83 -48.11 -10.73
C THR A 7 -27.92 -48.95 -9.83
N SER A 8 -26.74 -49.33 -10.32
CA SER A 8 -25.82 -50.22 -9.60
C SER A 8 -25.27 -49.54 -8.32
N VAL A 9 -24.84 -50.35 -7.37
CA VAL A 9 -24.12 -49.83 -6.17
C VAL A 9 -22.86 -49.07 -6.56
N GLU A 10 -22.12 -49.60 -7.53
CA GLU A 10 -20.90 -48.97 -8.04
C GLU A 10 -21.17 -47.55 -8.63
N THR A 11 -22.25 -47.37 -9.38
CA THR A 11 -22.66 -46.07 -9.93
C THR A 11 -22.99 -45.08 -8.81
N TRP A 12 -23.71 -45.54 -7.79
CA TRP A 12 -24.03 -44.73 -6.63
C TRP A 12 -22.79 -44.45 -5.79
N THR A 13 -21.86 -45.39 -5.62
CA THR A 13 -20.55 -45.18 -4.96
C THR A 13 -19.78 -44.06 -5.64
N ASN A 14 -19.65 -44.13 -6.98
CA ASN A 14 -18.96 -43.09 -7.75
C ASN A 14 -19.66 -41.73 -7.65
N TYR A 15 -21.00 -41.74 -7.67
CA TYR A 15 -21.78 -40.51 -7.46
C TYR A 15 -21.51 -39.91 -6.10
N ILE A 16 -21.63 -40.67 -5.00
CA ILE A 16 -21.44 -40.21 -3.64
C ILE A 16 -19.99 -39.73 -3.44
N MET A 17 -19.00 -40.44 -3.99
CA MET A 17 -17.61 -39.98 -3.95
C MET A 17 -17.42 -38.63 -4.63
N MET A 18 -18.02 -38.40 -5.82
CA MET A 18 -17.94 -37.08 -6.49
C MET A 18 -18.69 -35.99 -5.72
N ARG A 19 -19.80 -36.34 -5.06
CA ARG A 19 -20.52 -35.41 -4.18
C ARG A 19 -19.69 -35.05 -2.93
N ARG A 20 -19.02 -36.05 -2.34
CA ARG A 20 -18.09 -35.87 -1.23
C ARG A 20 -16.87 -35.00 -1.61
N GLN A 21 -16.45 -35.06 -2.88
CA GLN A 21 -15.41 -34.17 -3.44
C GLN A 21 -15.93 -32.78 -3.82
N GLY A 22 -17.14 -32.41 -3.38
CA GLY A 22 -17.70 -31.07 -3.59
C GLY A 22 -18.32 -30.81 -4.96
N MET A 23 -18.47 -31.86 -5.80
CA MET A 23 -19.10 -31.67 -7.09
C MET A 23 -20.61 -31.44 -6.94
N SER A 24 -21.20 -30.51 -7.70
CA SER A 24 -22.65 -30.26 -7.66
C SER A 24 -23.47 -31.49 -8.05
N VAL A 25 -24.71 -31.61 -7.53
CA VAL A 25 -25.63 -32.70 -7.88
C VAL A 25 -25.72 -32.89 -9.40
N TYR A 26 -25.87 -31.79 -10.14
CA TYR A 26 -25.98 -31.80 -11.59
C TYR A 26 -24.68 -32.35 -12.26
N ALA A 27 -23.53 -31.87 -11.84
CA ALA A 27 -22.25 -32.25 -12.42
C ALA A 27 -21.90 -33.70 -12.10
N ALA A 28 -22.11 -34.16 -10.86
CA ALA A 28 -21.89 -35.55 -10.45
C ALA A 28 -22.87 -36.49 -11.17
N ALA A 29 -24.16 -36.16 -11.20
CA ALA A 29 -25.16 -36.94 -11.92
C ALA A 29 -24.81 -37.11 -13.41
N LYS A 30 -24.42 -36.05 -14.08
CA LYS A 30 -23.98 -36.06 -15.48
C LYS A 30 -22.79 -36.99 -15.73
N LYS A 31 -21.80 -36.97 -14.84
CA LYS A 31 -20.59 -37.80 -14.96
C LYS A 31 -20.85 -39.29 -14.80
N VAL A 32 -21.78 -39.65 -13.92
CA VAL A 32 -22.15 -41.06 -13.71
C VAL A 32 -23.32 -41.53 -14.56
N GLY A 33 -23.85 -40.65 -15.44
CA GLY A 33 -24.95 -41.01 -16.36
C GLY A 33 -26.34 -41.12 -15.68
N LEU A 34 -26.53 -40.45 -14.53
CA LEU A 34 -27.80 -40.43 -13.83
C LEU A 34 -28.58 -39.14 -14.10
N SER A 35 -29.90 -39.18 -13.94
CA SER A 35 -30.71 -37.95 -14.01
C SER A 35 -30.53 -37.09 -12.76
N TYR A 36 -30.55 -35.78 -12.93
CA TYR A 36 -30.51 -34.83 -11.83
C TYR A 36 -31.58 -35.13 -10.76
N HIS A 37 -32.84 -35.35 -11.20
CA HIS A 37 -33.95 -35.62 -10.28
C HIS A 37 -33.72 -36.89 -9.45
N ALA A 38 -33.22 -37.98 -10.06
CA ALA A 38 -32.95 -39.22 -9.32
C ALA A 38 -31.86 -39.02 -8.24
N CYS A 39 -30.84 -38.22 -8.55
CA CYS A 39 -29.76 -37.91 -7.60
C CYS A 39 -30.24 -36.95 -6.50
N HIS A 40 -30.99 -35.89 -6.87
CA HIS A 40 -31.58 -34.97 -5.94
C HIS A 40 -32.56 -35.66 -4.96
N ASP A 41 -33.42 -36.53 -5.49
CA ASP A 41 -34.36 -37.31 -4.67
C ASP A 41 -33.65 -38.29 -3.73
N ALA A 42 -32.56 -38.89 -4.19
CA ALA A 42 -31.74 -39.80 -3.38
C ALA A 42 -31.06 -39.06 -2.19
N GLU A 43 -30.68 -37.79 -2.38
CA GLU A 43 -30.11 -36.99 -1.29
C GLU A 43 -31.17 -36.45 -0.34
N ASN A 44 -32.32 -35.99 -0.83
CA ASN A 44 -33.24 -35.16 -0.06
C ASN A 44 -34.57 -35.84 0.35
N SER A 45 -34.94 -36.98 -0.20
CA SER A 45 -36.26 -37.55 0.09
C SER A 45 -36.28 -39.08 0.21
N LYS A 46 -35.99 -39.84 -0.81
CA LYS A 46 -36.16 -41.29 -0.85
C LYS A 46 -34.92 -42.00 -1.35
N LYS A 47 -34.04 -42.42 -0.44
CA LYS A 47 -32.80 -43.10 -0.76
C LYS A 47 -33.09 -44.48 -1.38
N PRO A 48 -32.70 -44.77 -2.64
CA PRO A 48 -32.78 -46.09 -3.22
C PRO A 48 -31.92 -47.09 -2.42
N ARG A 49 -32.36 -48.37 -2.38
CA ARG A 49 -31.62 -49.42 -1.65
C ARG A 49 -30.13 -49.48 -2.03
N ASN A 50 -29.80 -49.36 -3.32
CA ASN A 50 -28.42 -49.39 -3.79
C ASN A 50 -27.64 -48.13 -3.44
N TYR A 51 -28.30 -46.95 -3.26
CA TYR A 51 -27.71 -45.74 -2.70
C TYR A 51 -27.33 -45.96 -1.25
N ILE A 52 -28.25 -46.49 -0.43
CA ILE A 52 -28.00 -46.80 0.99
C ILE A 52 -26.84 -47.80 1.13
N THR A 53 -26.80 -48.82 0.26
CA THR A 53 -25.69 -49.79 0.29
C THR A 53 -24.36 -49.15 -0.11
N ALA A 54 -24.35 -48.28 -1.13
CA ALA A 54 -23.16 -47.54 -1.55
C ALA A 54 -22.67 -46.57 -0.45
N GLU A 55 -23.61 -45.86 0.20
CA GLU A 55 -23.33 -44.98 1.33
C GLU A 55 -22.72 -45.73 2.53
N ALA A 56 -23.31 -46.89 2.87
CA ALA A 56 -22.79 -47.76 3.93
C ALA A 56 -21.43 -48.39 3.59
N THR A 57 -21.19 -48.71 2.30
CA THR A 57 -19.91 -49.26 1.83
C THR A 57 -18.78 -48.23 1.92
N LEU A 58 -19.11 -46.95 1.69
CA LEU A 58 -18.14 -45.86 1.78
C LEU A 58 -17.85 -45.45 3.25
N GLY A 59 -18.61 -46.00 4.21
CA GLY A 59 -18.50 -45.65 5.64
C GLY A 59 -18.98 -44.25 5.93
N ASP A 60 -19.16 -43.97 7.21
CA ASP A 60 -19.25 -42.58 7.68
C ASP A 60 -17.95 -41.88 7.30
N VAL A 61 -18.05 -40.77 6.58
CA VAL A 61 -16.89 -39.89 6.42
C VAL A 61 -16.54 -39.46 7.81
N VAL A 62 -15.41 -39.86 8.32
CA VAL A 62 -14.75 -39.15 9.40
C VAL A 62 -14.72 -37.70 8.92
N PRO A 63 -15.30 -36.72 9.64
CA PRO A 63 -15.21 -35.33 9.25
C PRO A 63 -13.77 -35.06 8.86
N ALA A 64 -13.53 -34.39 7.74
CA ALA A 64 -12.17 -34.16 7.28
C ALA A 64 -11.46 -33.35 8.36
N GLU A 65 -10.72 -34.03 9.24
CA GLU A 65 -9.99 -33.38 10.32
C GLU A 65 -8.96 -32.46 9.69
N VAL A 66 -8.91 -31.24 10.17
CA VAL A 66 -7.83 -30.31 9.83
C VAL A 66 -6.55 -30.89 10.45
N PRO A 67 -5.54 -31.29 9.66
CA PRO A 67 -4.34 -31.93 10.20
C PRO A 67 -3.69 -31.04 11.26
N GLN A 68 -3.22 -31.65 12.33
CA GLN A 68 -2.37 -30.98 13.31
C GLN A 68 -0.97 -30.83 12.75
N TYR A 69 -0.23 -29.77 13.15
CA TYR A 69 1.12 -29.50 12.67
C TYR A 69 2.04 -30.73 12.80
N ASP A 70 2.04 -31.39 13.95
CA ASP A 70 2.89 -32.58 14.21
C ASP A 70 2.53 -33.80 13.37
N SER A 71 1.34 -33.81 12.74
CA SER A 71 0.89 -34.87 11.85
C SER A 71 1.23 -34.63 10.38
N LEU A 72 1.74 -33.45 10.05
CA LEU A 72 2.16 -33.11 8.70
C LEU A 72 3.45 -33.85 8.33
N SER A 73 3.66 -34.09 7.02
CA SER A 73 4.96 -34.56 6.51
C SER A 73 6.05 -33.50 6.73
N GLU A 74 7.32 -33.91 6.75
CA GLU A 74 8.45 -32.98 6.90
C GLU A 74 8.43 -31.87 5.84
N GLU A 75 8.05 -32.20 4.60
CA GLU A 75 7.96 -31.21 3.52
C GLU A 75 6.78 -30.24 3.73
N ALA A 76 5.67 -30.72 4.27
CA ALA A 76 4.51 -29.90 4.58
C ALA A 76 4.78 -28.97 5.79
N GLN A 77 5.49 -29.45 6.82
CA GLN A 77 5.96 -28.64 7.94
C GLN A 77 6.92 -27.54 7.46
N ALA A 78 7.91 -27.90 6.64
CA ALA A 78 8.83 -26.92 6.06
C ALA A 78 8.10 -25.84 5.24
N ALA A 79 7.06 -26.21 4.49
CA ALA A 79 6.24 -25.25 3.75
C ALA A 79 5.31 -24.42 4.67
N PHE A 80 4.82 -24.98 5.76
CA PHE A 80 4.05 -24.26 6.77
C PHE A 80 4.87 -23.15 7.41
N ASP A 81 6.14 -23.43 7.72
CA ASP A 81 7.03 -22.49 8.41
C ASP A 81 7.71 -21.48 7.46
N ASN A 82 7.88 -21.85 6.19
CA ASN A 82 8.64 -21.04 5.22
C ASN A 82 7.84 -20.75 3.95
N ILE A 83 7.59 -19.47 3.69
CA ILE A 83 6.79 -19.02 2.54
C ILE A 83 7.45 -19.30 1.19
N GLU A 84 8.78 -19.33 1.11
CA GLU A 84 9.50 -19.66 -0.14
C GLU A 84 9.24 -21.12 -0.53
N ILE A 85 9.37 -22.04 0.43
CA ILE A 85 9.06 -23.46 0.26
C ILE A 85 7.57 -23.65 -0.07
N PHE A 86 6.69 -22.89 0.62
CA PHE A 86 5.26 -22.91 0.37
C PHE A 86 4.92 -22.49 -1.07
N ALA A 87 5.42 -21.34 -1.51
CA ALA A 87 5.19 -20.83 -2.86
C ALA A 87 5.70 -21.80 -3.94
N LEU A 88 6.87 -22.38 -3.72
CA LEU A 88 7.46 -23.34 -4.65
C LEU A 88 6.67 -24.65 -4.70
N ARG A 89 6.27 -25.20 -3.54
CA ARG A 89 5.61 -26.51 -3.44
C ARG A 89 4.19 -26.49 -4.02
N TYR A 90 3.38 -25.47 -3.68
CA TYR A 90 1.95 -25.47 -4.02
C TYR A 90 1.60 -24.60 -5.23
N PHE A 91 2.40 -23.59 -5.52
CA PHE A 91 2.15 -22.67 -6.64
C PHE A 91 3.18 -22.80 -7.77
N GLY A 92 4.27 -23.50 -7.51
CA GLY A 92 5.39 -23.59 -8.44
C GLY A 92 6.09 -22.23 -8.68
N ILE A 93 5.93 -21.25 -7.79
CA ILE A 93 6.48 -19.90 -7.93
C ILE A 93 7.82 -19.83 -7.22
N VAL A 94 8.86 -19.36 -7.94
CA VAL A 94 10.15 -19.02 -7.35
C VAL A 94 10.09 -17.59 -6.85
N LEU A 95 10.00 -17.42 -5.52
CA LEU A 95 9.95 -16.09 -4.91
C LEU A 95 11.28 -15.35 -5.11
N GLN A 96 11.18 -14.03 -5.18
CA GLN A 96 12.34 -13.17 -5.23
C GLN A 96 12.72 -12.72 -3.81
N PRO A 97 14.00 -12.41 -3.54
CA PRO A 97 14.46 -12.02 -2.20
C PRO A 97 13.62 -10.90 -1.57
N TRP A 98 13.20 -9.91 -2.35
CA TRP A 98 12.37 -8.83 -1.85
C TRP A 98 10.97 -9.27 -1.38
N GLN A 99 10.41 -10.35 -1.97
CA GLN A 99 9.12 -10.91 -1.56
C GLN A 99 9.24 -11.67 -0.24
N ILE A 100 10.38 -12.33 -0.04
CA ILE A 100 10.70 -13.03 1.20
C ILE A 100 10.88 -12.01 2.32
N GLU A 101 11.72 -11.01 2.11
CA GLU A 101 11.96 -9.91 3.06
C GLU A 101 10.66 -9.17 3.41
N ALA A 102 9.83 -8.83 2.40
CA ALA A 102 8.54 -8.21 2.64
C ALA A 102 7.62 -9.07 3.52
N THR A 103 7.64 -10.40 3.31
CA THR A 103 6.84 -11.32 4.13
C THR A 103 7.30 -11.35 5.58
N GLU A 104 8.61 -11.46 5.80
CA GLU A 104 9.18 -11.47 7.16
C GLU A 104 8.78 -10.22 7.93
N ARG A 105 8.87 -9.05 7.30
CA ARG A 105 8.45 -7.78 7.90
C ARG A 105 6.95 -7.73 8.19
N ILE A 106 6.10 -8.15 7.23
CA ILE A 106 4.64 -8.19 7.40
C ILE A 106 4.23 -9.16 8.50
N MET A 107 4.80 -10.35 8.52
CA MET A 107 4.44 -11.35 9.53
C MET A 107 4.90 -10.92 10.92
N GLY A 108 6.03 -10.21 11.02
CA GLY A 108 6.45 -9.61 12.29
C GLY A 108 5.46 -8.57 12.82
N LEU A 109 4.77 -7.84 11.93
CA LEU A 109 3.72 -6.89 12.33
C LEU A 109 2.42 -7.60 12.78
N LEU A 110 2.08 -8.76 12.20
CA LEU A 110 0.91 -9.55 12.63
C LEU A 110 1.05 -10.18 14.02
N ASP A 111 2.26 -10.30 14.54
CA ASP A 111 2.52 -10.90 15.85
C ASP A 111 2.50 -9.86 16.99
N THR A 112 2.12 -8.60 16.72
CA THR A 112 1.98 -7.54 17.73
C THR A 112 0.59 -7.54 18.38
N GLU A 113 0.43 -6.86 19.52
CA GLU A 113 -0.86 -6.68 20.19
C GLU A 113 -1.66 -5.48 19.65
N TYR A 114 -1.03 -4.67 18.77
CA TYR A 114 -1.59 -3.43 18.25
C TYR A 114 -2.12 -3.59 16.83
N GLU A 115 -2.93 -2.63 16.39
CA GLU A 115 -3.29 -2.47 14.99
C GLU A 115 -2.08 -1.94 14.22
N GLU A 116 -1.66 -2.67 13.20
CA GLU A 116 -0.48 -2.31 12.43
C GLU A 116 -0.83 -1.96 10.98
N TYR A 117 -0.06 -1.07 10.38
CA TYR A 117 -0.31 -0.56 9.06
C TYR A 117 0.96 -0.57 8.22
N ALA A 118 0.88 -1.09 6.99
CA ALA A 118 2.02 -1.14 6.09
C ALA A 118 1.67 -0.63 4.69
N VAL A 119 2.55 0.17 4.10
CA VAL A 119 2.53 0.54 2.67
C VAL A 119 3.64 -0.20 1.96
N ILE A 120 3.27 -0.95 0.92
CA ILE A 120 4.23 -1.68 0.08
C ILE A 120 4.22 -1.10 -1.32
N ASN A 121 5.28 -0.41 -1.67
CA ASN A 121 5.47 0.13 -3.01
C ASN A 121 6.51 -0.68 -3.78
N ALA A 122 6.10 -1.26 -4.90
CA ALA A 122 7.01 -2.01 -5.78
C ALA A 122 6.65 -1.78 -7.27
N PRO A 123 7.61 -1.93 -8.20
CA PRO A 123 7.43 -1.63 -9.61
C PRO A 123 6.35 -2.49 -10.29
N PRO A 124 5.78 -2.01 -11.40
CA PRO A 124 4.87 -2.81 -12.21
C PRO A 124 5.59 -4.05 -12.79
N GLY A 125 4.87 -5.17 -12.87
CA GLY A 125 5.39 -6.42 -13.42
C GLY A 125 6.30 -7.23 -12.49
N THR A 126 6.39 -6.88 -11.20
CA THR A 126 7.16 -7.64 -10.19
C THR A 126 6.38 -8.79 -9.55
N GLY A 127 5.10 -8.97 -9.91
CA GLY A 127 4.27 -10.05 -9.36
C GLY A 127 3.60 -9.73 -8.03
N LYS A 128 3.55 -8.45 -7.62
CA LYS A 128 2.90 -7.97 -6.37
C LYS A 128 1.56 -8.63 -6.10
N SER A 129 0.59 -8.45 -7.00
CA SER A 129 -0.79 -8.95 -6.83
C SER A 129 -0.85 -10.47 -6.76
N THR A 130 0.01 -11.18 -7.52
CA THR A 130 0.09 -12.65 -7.43
C THR A 130 0.60 -13.08 -6.07
N PHE A 131 1.53 -12.34 -5.51
CA PHE A 131 2.10 -12.66 -4.21
C PHE A 131 1.17 -12.22 -3.06
N PHE A 132 0.86 -10.93 -2.96
CA PHE A 132 0.11 -10.36 -1.82
C PHE A 132 -1.39 -10.67 -1.84
N ALA A 133 -2.01 -10.85 -3.01
CA ALA A 133 -3.44 -11.17 -3.09
C ALA A 133 -3.73 -12.67 -3.34
N LYS A 134 -2.70 -13.55 -3.33
CA LYS A 134 -2.89 -14.98 -3.55
C LYS A 134 -1.98 -15.85 -2.70
N VAL A 135 -0.63 -15.75 -2.82
CA VAL A 135 0.31 -16.65 -2.13
C VAL A 135 0.31 -16.36 -0.62
N LEU A 136 0.50 -15.11 -0.22
CA LEU A 136 0.51 -14.71 1.19
C LEU A 136 -0.82 -15.00 1.89
N PRO A 137 -2.00 -14.66 1.34
CA PRO A 137 -3.28 -15.02 1.92
C PRO A 137 -3.48 -16.54 2.07
N ALA A 138 -3.05 -17.32 1.09
CA ALA A 138 -3.13 -18.78 1.17
C ALA A 138 -2.27 -19.33 2.31
N TRP A 139 -1.04 -18.82 2.44
CA TRP A 139 -0.12 -19.21 3.51
C TRP A 139 -0.63 -18.79 4.89
N ALA A 140 -1.14 -17.57 5.04
CA ALA A 140 -1.75 -17.11 6.28
C ALA A 140 -2.95 -17.99 6.68
N THR A 141 -3.80 -18.40 5.70
CA THR A 141 -4.94 -19.29 5.95
C THR A 141 -4.50 -20.69 6.37
N VAL A 142 -3.44 -21.23 5.78
CA VAL A 142 -2.91 -22.55 6.18
C VAL A 142 -2.39 -22.52 7.62
N ARG A 143 -1.72 -21.45 8.00
CA ARG A 143 -1.22 -21.26 9.38
C ARG A 143 -2.33 -20.99 10.40
N ASN A 144 -3.36 -20.24 9.98
CA ASN A 144 -4.51 -19.94 10.82
C ASN A 144 -5.80 -19.97 9.99
N ARG A 145 -6.56 -21.08 10.06
CA ARG A 145 -7.83 -21.20 9.34
C ARG A 145 -8.96 -20.34 9.91
N ALA A 146 -8.78 -19.83 11.12
CA ALA A 146 -9.72 -18.92 11.77
C ALA A 146 -9.45 -17.45 11.42
N ILE A 147 -8.43 -17.15 10.59
CA ILE A 147 -8.12 -15.80 10.17
C ILE A 147 -9.31 -15.16 9.42
N ARG A 148 -9.61 -13.91 9.77
CA ARG A 148 -10.59 -13.08 9.06
C ARG A 148 -9.84 -12.14 8.13
N GLY A 149 -9.80 -12.50 6.86
CA GLY A 149 -9.07 -11.76 5.85
C GLY A 149 -9.97 -10.95 4.92
N MET A 150 -9.44 -9.85 4.43
CA MET A 150 -10.09 -9.03 3.40
C MET A 150 -9.12 -8.74 2.26
N ILE A 151 -9.59 -8.91 1.01
CA ILE A 151 -8.89 -8.45 -0.18
C ILE A 151 -9.68 -7.31 -0.80
N GLY A 152 -9.08 -6.12 -0.81
CA GLY A 152 -9.65 -4.92 -1.39
C GLY A 152 -8.98 -4.50 -2.70
N SER A 153 -9.68 -3.77 -3.55
CA SER A 153 -9.13 -3.18 -4.76
C SER A 153 -9.95 -1.95 -5.21
N SER A 154 -9.49 -1.29 -6.27
CA SER A 154 -10.16 -0.11 -6.85
C SER A 154 -11.61 -0.37 -7.32
N THR A 155 -11.99 -1.63 -7.56
CA THR A 155 -13.35 -2.02 -7.95
C THR A 155 -13.73 -3.35 -7.33
N GLN A 156 -15.04 -3.53 -7.04
CA GLN A 156 -15.59 -4.79 -6.52
C GLN A 156 -15.26 -5.98 -7.43
N ARG A 157 -15.39 -5.80 -8.74
CA ARG A 157 -15.10 -6.85 -9.73
C ARG A 157 -13.65 -7.34 -9.65
N LEU A 158 -12.70 -6.44 -9.41
CA LEU A 158 -11.28 -6.80 -9.32
C LEU A 158 -10.98 -7.50 -7.99
N ALA A 159 -11.54 -7.02 -6.89
CA ALA A 159 -11.42 -7.68 -5.58
C ALA A 159 -11.99 -9.12 -5.61
N GLU A 160 -13.19 -9.30 -6.18
CA GLU A 160 -13.80 -10.63 -6.37
C GLU A 160 -12.95 -11.54 -7.28
N TRP A 161 -12.25 -10.99 -8.25
CA TRP A 161 -11.36 -11.77 -9.11
C TRP A 161 -10.17 -12.32 -8.31
N TYR A 162 -9.60 -11.53 -7.40
CA TYR A 162 -8.54 -11.97 -6.49
C TYR A 162 -9.04 -13.04 -5.51
N ALA A 163 -10.17 -12.79 -4.85
CA ALA A 163 -10.75 -13.75 -3.90
C ALA A 163 -11.12 -15.07 -4.58
N ARG A 164 -11.63 -15.02 -5.81
CA ARG A 164 -11.95 -16.21 -6.61
C ARG A 164 -10.69 -17.02 -6.95
N ARG A 165 -9.59 -16.34 -7.28
CA ARG A 165 -8.31 -17.00 -7.55
C ARG A 165 -7.74 -17.65 -6.28
N LEU A 166 -7.79 -16.95 -5.16
CA LEU A 166 -7.37 -17.49 -3.87
C LEU A 166 -8.21 -18.72 -3.49
N ARG A 167 -9.54 -18.60 -3.55
CA ARG A 167 -10.46 -19.72 -3.28
C ARG A 167 -10.19 -20.94 -4.16
N ALA A 168 -9.86 -20.72 -5.44
CA ALA A 168 -9.57 -21.80 -6.37
C ALA A 168 -8.33 -22.61 -5.98
N GLU A 169 -7.38 -22.04 -5.25
CA GLU A 169 -6.22 -22.78 -4.76
C GLU A 169 -6.60 -23.75 -3.63
N PHE A 170 -7.54 -23.36 -2.78
CA PHE A 170 -8.07 -24.23 -1.72
C PHE A 170 -8.95 -25.38 -2.25
N ASP A 171 -9.48 -25.25 -3.46
CA ASP A 171 -10.37 -26.23 -4.11
C ASP A 171 -9.65 -27.02 -5.21
N ARG A 172 -8.34 -26.86 -5.34
CA ARG A 172 -7.54 -27.42 -6.42
C ARG A 172 -7.26 -28.91 -6.20
N ALA A 173 -7.65 -29.73 -7.18
CA ALA A 173 -7.48 -31.20 -7.12
C ALA A 173 -6.15 -31.71 -7.72
N HIS A 174 -5.41 -30.86 -8.43
CA HIS A 174 -4.16 -31.25 -9.09
C HIS A 174 -3.11 -30.14 -9.00
N PRO A 175 -1.82 -30.49 -8.86
CA PRO A 175 -0.74 -29.52 -8.83
C PRO A 175 -0.72 -28.61 -10.07
N VAL A 176 -0.32 -27.37 -9.88
CA VAL A 176 -0.22 -26.36 -10.95
C VAL A 176 0.91 -26.73 -11.90
N LYS A 177 0.63 -26.63 -13.20
CA LYS A 177 1.66 -26.66 -14.24
C LYS A 177 2.17 -25.24 -14.49
N ALA A 178 3.48 -25.08 -14.50
CA ALA A 178 4.12 -23.81 -14.79
C ALA A 178 4.02 -23.43 -16.27
N GLU A 179 3.87 -22.15 -16.53
CA GLU A 179 3.90 -21.65 -17.91
C GLU A 179 5.33 -21.76 -18.47
N LEU A 180 5.43 -22.20 -19.72
CA LEU A 180 6.72 -22.43 -20.40
C LEU A 180 7.64 -21.20 -20.38
N ASN A 181 7.09 -20.00 -20.51
CA ASN A 181 7.87 -18.77 -20.49
C ASN A 181 8.47 -18.52 -19.11
N ASP A 182 7.71 -18.72 -18.05
CA ASP A 182 8.19 -18.53 -16.68
C ASP A 182 9.21 -19.62 -16.29
N VAL A 183 9.04 -20.84 -16.78
CA VAL A 183 10.06 -21.90 -16.62
C VAL A 183 11.37 -21.53 -17.31
N ARG A 184 11.32 -21.02 -18.55
CA ARG A 184 12.53 -20.54 -19.28
C ARG A 184 13.24 -19.41 -18.55
N LEU A 185 12.52 -18.55 -17.91
CA LEU A 185 13.05 -17.46 -17.10
C LEU A 185 13.49 -17.93 -15.70
N GLY A 186 13.24 -19.19 -15.31
CA GLY A 186 13.50 -19.71 -13.98
C GLY A 186 12.68 -19.04 -12.88
N LEU A 187 11.47 -18.59 -13.22
CA LEU A 187 10.54 -17.90 -12.31
C LEU A 187 9.48 -18.85 -11.75
N ALA A 188 9.28 -19.98 -12.41
CA ALA A 188 8.33 -20.99 -12.01
C ALA A 188 8.82 -22.40 -12.36
N VAL A 189 8.28 -23.37 -11.65
CA VAL A 189 8.39 -24.80 -11.89
C VAL A 189 7.01 -25.44 -11.75
N ASP A 190 6.84 -26.69 -12.18
CA ASP A 190 5.61 -27.42 -11.84
C ASP A 190 5.47 -27.57 -10.33
N ALA A 191 4.31 -27.23 -9.78
CA ALA A 191 4.02 -27.44 -8.37
C ALA A 191 4.07 -28.94 -8.02
N LYS A 192 4.50 -29.27 -6.81
CA LYS A 192 4.68 -30.66 -6.37
C LYS A 192 3.43 -31.25 -5.74
N ALA A 193 2.61 -30.42 -5.10
CA ALA A 193 1.41 -30.81 -4.39
C ALA A 193 0.32 -29.75 -4.51
N THR A 194 -0.89 -30.07 -4.10
CA THR A 194 -1.95 -29.12 -3.81
C THR A 194 -1.99 -28.81 -2.32
N LEU A 195 -2.68 -27.73 -1.92
CA LEU A 195 -2.88 -27.44 -0.51
C LEU A 195 -3.68 -28.55 0.22
N GLN A 196 -4.59 -29.21 -0.50
CA GLN A 196 -5.40 -30.28 0.07
C GLN A 196 -4.58 -31.57 0.32
N ASP A 197 -3.56 -31.82 -0.48
CA ASP A 197 -2.72 -33.04 -0.33
C ASP A 197 -2.03 -33.07 1.04
N ASP A 198 -1.59 -31.91 1.53
CA ASP A 198 -0.82 -31.81 2.78
C ASP A 198 -1.65 -31.29 3.95
N PHE A 199 -2.57 -30.34 3.73
CA PHE A 199 -3.32 -29.67 4.79
C PHE A 199 -4.79 -30.10 4.89
N GLY A 200 -5.20 -31.11 4.13
CA GLY A 200 -6.57 -31.61 4.11
C GLY A 200 -7.55 -30.66 3.44
N MET A 201 -8.83 -30.95 3.55
CA MET A 201 -9.88 -30.19 2.88
C MET A 201 -10.03 -28.78 3.45
N PHE A 202 -10.28 -27.82 2.56
CA PHE A 202 -10.57 -26.42 2.94
C PHE A 202 -12.04 -26.07 2.71
N ARG A 203 -12.68 -26.71 1.74
CA ARG A 203 -14.08 -26.44 1.44
C ARG A 203 -14.96 -27.09 2.49
N PRO A 204 -15.79 -26.29 3.21
CA PRO A 204 -16.73 -26.81 4.18
C PRO A 204 -17.93 -27.49 3.50
N ASP A 205 -18.78 -28.14 4.29
CA ASP A 205 -20.05 -28.67 3.82
C ASP A 205 -21.00 -27.56 3.34
N SER A 206 -22.11 -27.92 2.70
CA SER A 206 -22.98 -27.03 1.91
C SER A 206 -23.66 -25.87 2.67
N THR A 207 -23.48 -25.75 3.97
CA THR A 207 -24.11 -24.71 4.79
C THR A 207 -23.29 -23.42 4.90
N GLU A 208 -22.00 -23.48 4.61
CA GLU A 208 -21.09 -22.33 4.75
C GLU A 208 -20.95 -21.51 3.47
N ILE A 209 -20.49 -20.26 3.64
CA ILE A 209 -20.30 -19.34 2.52
C ILE A 209 -19.11 -19.80 1.66
N TRP A 210 -19.38 -20.05 0.36
CA TRP A 210 -18.37 -20.40 -0.63
C TRP A 210 -18.64 -19.68 -1.96
N ARG A 211 -18.62 -18.32 -1.93
CA ARG A 211 -18.93 -17.47 -3.06
C ARG A 211 -17.68 -16.78 -3.63
N ALA A 212 -17.87 -15.97 -4.67
CA ALA A 212 -16.79 -15.22 -5.31
C ALA A 212 -16.35 -14.01 -4.48
N ASP A 213 -17.31 -13.42 -3.78
CA ASP A 213 -17.16 -12.22 -2.94
C ASP A 213 -16.77 -12.55 -1.49
N ALA A 214 -17.07 -13.77 -1.03
CA ALA A 214 -16.73 -14.22 0.31
C ALA A 214 -16.71 -15.75 0.41
N PHE A 215 -15.80 -16.30 1.20
CA PHE A 215 -15.77 -17.74 1.49
C PHE A 215 -15.21 -18.04 2.87
N THR A 216 -15.73 -19.09 3.49
CA THR A 216 -15.27 -19.62 4.77
C THR A 216 -14.58 -20.96 4.52
N VAL A 217 -13.35 -21.16 4.98
CA VAL A 217 -12.67 -22.46 4.92
C VAL A 217 -13.12 -23.34 6.09
N LEU A 218 -12.97 -24.66 5.91
CA LEU A 218 -13.19 -25.63 6.98
C LEU A 218 -12.25 -25.31 8.15
N GLN A 219 -12.82 -25.06 9.30
CA GLN A 219 -12.13 -24.70 10.54
C GLN A 219 -12.00 -25.93 11.46
N LYS A 220 -11.20 -25.80 12.50
CA LYS A 220 -11.14 -26.78 13.58
C LYS A 220 -12.38 -26.67 14.46
N ASP A 221 -12.73 -27.76 15.14
CA ASP A 221 -13.93 -27.80 16.02
C ASP A 221 -13.85 -26.85 17.24
N ASP A 222 -12.67 -26.35 17.56
CA ASP A 222 -12.42 -25.47 18.70
C ASP A 222 -12.61 -23.96 18.38
N VAL A 223 -12.95 -23.60 17.13
CA VAL A 223 -13.21 -22.21 16.77
C VAL A 223 -14.56 -21.75 17.31
N PRO A 224 -14.63 -20.60 18.01
CA PRO A 224 -15.88 -20.11 18.58
C PRO A 224 -16.97 -19.88 17.52
N LEU A 225 -18.18 -20.36 17.74
CA LEU A 225 -19.36 -20.12 16.89
C LEU A 225 -19.76 -18.63 16.79
N SER A 226 -19.15 -17.76 17.59
CA SER A 226 -19.35 -16.31 17.54
C SER A 226 -18.63 -15.62 16.38
N GLN A 227 -17.73 -16.31 15.69
CA GLN A 227 -17.04 -15.76 14.54
C GLN A 227 -18.02 -15.67 13.34
N LYS A 228 -18.44 -14.46 13.02
CA LYS A 228 -19.46 -14.20 11.99
C LYS A 228 -18.88 -13.89 10.61
N GLU A 229 -17.65 -13.42 10.55
CA GLU A 229 -16.99 -13.04 9.31
C GLU A 229 -16.48 -14.28 8.59
N PRO A 230 -16.57 -14.28 7.23
CA PRO A 230 -15.92 -15.31 6.41
C PRO A 230 -14.41 -15.30 6.60
N THR A 231 -13.74 -16.42 6.28
CA THR A 231 -12.28 -16.47 6.26
C THR A 231 -11.69 -15.43 5.32
N TRP A 232 -12.30 -15.22 4.15
CA TRP A 232 -11.92 -14.16 3.21
C TRP A 232 -13.14 -13.48 2.62
N SER A 233 -13.07 -12.14 2.55
CA SER A 233 -14.05 -11.28 1.91
C SER A 233 -13.39 -10.37 0.88
N ALA A 234 -14.12 -10.03 -0.19
CA ALA A 234 -13.65 -9.17 -1.26
C ALA A 234 -14.46 -7.87 -1.31
N PHE A 235 -13.77 -6.73 -1.29
CA PHE A 235 -14.43 -5.42 -1.33
C PHE A 235 -13.74 -4.48 -2.32
N GLY A 236 -14.56 -3.80 -3.13
CA GLY A 236 -14.11 -2.70 -3.96
C GLY A 236 -14.32 -1.34 -3.27
N MET A 237 -13.48 -0.37 -3.59
CA MET A 237 -13.71 1.02 -3.16
C MET A 237 -15.05 1.58 -3.67
N ASP A 238 -15.56 1.05 -4.79
CA ASP A 238 -16.83 1.43 -5.39
C ASP A 238 -18.03 0.68 -4.79
N SER A 239 -17.80 -0.23 -3.84
CA SER A 239 -18.85 -0.96 -3.14
C SER A 239 -19.24 -0.28 -1.82
N GLY A 240 -20.51 -0.44 -1.42
CA GLY A 240 -21.00 0.04 -0.13
C GLY A 240 -20.49 -0.79 1.06
N PHE A 241 -19.19 -0.83 1.27
CA PHE A 241 -18.55 -1.56 2.37
C PHE A 241 -18.83 -0.89 3.72
N LEU A 242 -19.72 -1.44 4.51
CA LEU A 242 -20.14 -0.87 5.80
C LEU A 242 -20.03 -1.85 6.98
N GLY A 243 -19.46 -3.05 6.81
CA GLY A 243 -19.44 -4.07 7.89
C GLY A 243 -18.22 -4.98 7.86
N GLY A 244 -18.06 -5.75 8.95
CA GLY A 244 -16.97 -6.72 9.15
C GLY A 244 -15.76 -6.14 9.89
N ARG A 245 -15.07 -7.04 10.60
CA ARG A 245 -13.81 -6.80 11.29
C ARG A 245 -12.82 -7.87 10.85
N PHE A 246 -11.56 -7.48 10.60
CA PHE A 246 -10.59 -8.34 9.96
C PHE A 246 -9.24 -8.32 10.69
N ASP A 247 -8.59 -9.48 10.69
CA ASP A 247 -7.25 -9.66 11.23
C ASP A 247 -6.18 -9.27 10.19
N LEU A 248 -6.48 -9.49 8.90
CA LEU A 248 -5.57 -9.15 7.79
C LEU A 248 -6.34 -8.49 6.65
N VAL A 249 -6.05 -7.23 6.39
CA VAL A 249 -6.62 -6.45 5.29
C VAL A 249 -5.56 -6.20 4.24
N ILE A 250 -5.81 -6.59 3.00
CA ILE A 250 -4.89 -6.37 1.88
C ILE A 250 -5.60 -5.54 0.80
N TRP A 251 -5.18 -4.29 0.64
CA TRP A 251 -5.62 -3.43 -0.43
C TRP A 251 -4.62 -3.49 -1.60
N ASP A 252 -5.08 -3.98 -2.76
CA ASP A 252 -4.27 -4.13 -3.97
C ASP A 252 -4.71 -3.16 -5.07
N ASP A 253 -3.75 -2.36 -5.56
CA ASP A 253 -3.93 -1.42 -6.68
C ASP A 253 -5.20 -0.58 -6.56
N VAL A 254 -5.36 0.13 -5.43
CA VAL A 254 -6.54 0.94 -5.12
C VAL A 254 -6.61 2.25 -5.93
N TYR A 255 -5.48 2.75 -6.41
CA TYR A 255 -5.40 4.03 -7.11
C TYR A 255 -5.61 3.89 -8.63
N ASP A 256 -6.71 4.45 -9.15
CA ASP A 256 -6.95 4.58 -10.59
C ASP A 256 -6.67 6.04 -11.04
N PRO A 257 -5.56 6.29 -11.80
CA PRO A 257 -5.20 7.65 -12.22
C PRO A 257 -6.26 8.35 -13.06
N ARG A 258 -7.17 7.60 -13.70
CA ARG A 258 -8.24 8.18 -14.52
C ARG A 258 -9.34 8.78 -13.66
N LYS A 259 -9.63 8.13 -12.53
CA LYS A 259 -10.63 8.59 -11.56
C LYS A 259 -10.09 9.70 -10.67
N MET A 260 -8.78 9.70 -10.38
CA MET A 260 -8.11 10.59 -9.42
C MET A 260 -7.51 11.86 -10.05
N ARG A 261 -8.11 12.37 -11.14
CA ARG A 261 -7.59 13.55 -11.85
C ARG A 261 -7.89 14.87 -11.14
N SER A 262 -9.05 14.98 -10.50
CA SER A 262 -9.42 16.20 -9.78
C SER A 262 -8.95 16.16 -8.32
N ALA A 263 -8.72 17.33 -7.72
CA ALA A 263 -8.42 17.45 -6.29
C ALA A 263 -9.57 16.92 -5.43
N GLU A 264 -10.81 17.18 -5.83
CA GLU A 264 -12.02 16.70 -5.17
C GLU A 264 -12.07 15.17 -5.10
N ALA A 265 -11.82 14.48 -6.24
CA ALA A 265 -11.81 13.01 -6.27
C ALA A 265 -10.71 12.41 -5.38
N ARG A 266 -9.54 13.08 -5.28
CA ARG A 266 -8.48 12.65 -4.36
C ARG A 266 -8.87 12.87 -2.90
N GLU A 267 -9.54 13.97 -2.59
CA GLU A 267 -10.03 14.27 -1.25
C GLU A 267 -11.14 13.29 -0.81
N ASP A 268 -12.07 12.96 -1.71
CA ASP A 268 -13.09 11.94 -1.45
C ASP A 268 -12.46 10.57 -1.19
N MET A 269 -11.39 10.22 -1.91
CA MET A 269 -10.63 9.00 -1.67
C MET A 269 -9.94 8.99 -0.31
N ARG A 270 -9.33 10.10 0.12
CA ARG A 270 -8.70 10.25 1.43
C ARG A 270 -9.70 10.10 2.56
N ARG A 271 -10.85 10.79 2.44
CA ARG A 271 -11.94 10.69 3.42
C ARG A 271 -12.47 9.25 3.52
N TRP A 272 -12.70 8.60 2.38
CA TRP A 272 -13.12 7.21 2.36
C TRP A 272 -12.08 6.27 3.01
N TRP A 273 -10.80 6.56 2.78
CA TRP A 273 -9.70 5.80 3.40
C TRP A 273 -9.76 5.90 4.92
N ASP A 274 -9.90 7.09 5.46
CA ASP A 274 -9.96 7.35 6.90
C ASP A 274 -11.21 6.78 7.57
N GLU A 275 -12.36 6.98 6.94
CA GLU A 275 -13.65 6.63 7.53
C GLU A 275 -14.00 5.14 7.36
N VAL A 276 -13.50 4.50 6.30
CA VAL A 276 -13.92 3.16 5.92
C VAL A 276 -12.76 2.16 5.92
N ALA A 277 -11.69 2.41 5.17
CA ALA A 277 -10.66 1.41 4.95
C ALA A 277 -9.86 1.07 6.22
N GLU A 278 -9.43 2.10 6.96
CA GLU A 278 -8.64 1.92 8.18
C GLU A 278 -9.45 1.42 9.39
N THR A 279 -10.75 1.67 9.42
CA THR A 279 -11.58 1.39 10.61
C THR A 279 -12.02 -0.07 10.73
N ARG A 280 -11.49 -0.98 9.91
CA ARG A 280 -11.95 -2.38 9.82
C ARG A 280 -10.99 -3.40 10.40
N LEU A 281 -9.91 -2.97 11.01
CA LEU A 281 -9.00 -3.86 11.72
C LEU A 281 -9.58 -4.28 13.09
N GLU A 282 -9.26 -5.50 13.48
CA GLU A 282 -9.35 -5.95 14.85
C GLU A 282 -8.06 -5.58 15.60
N PRO A 283 -8.10 -5.43 16.92
CA PRO A 283 -6.87 -5.31 17.70
C PRO A 283 -5.88 -6.45 17.39
N GLY A 284 -4.62 -6.12 17.14
CA GLY A 284 -3.61 -7.06 16.66
C GLY A 284 -3.70 -7.39 15.17
N GLY A 285 -4.59 -6.71 14.42
CA GLY A 285 -4.73 -6.88 12.99
C GLY A 285 -3.72 -6.05 12.18
N LEU A 286 -3.53 -6.42 10.91
CA LEU A 286 -2.63 -5.74 9.98
C LEU A 286 -3.37 -5.28 8.71
N LEU A 287 -3.21 -4.01 8.36
CA LEU A 287 -3.61 -3.47 7.06
C LEU A 287 -2.38 -3.29 6.17
N VAL A 288 -2.42 -3.93 5.01
CA VAL A 288 -1.41 -3.80 3.95
C VAL A 288 -2.00 -3.03 2.77
N LEU A 289 -1.48 -1.84 2.51
CA LEU A 289 -1.77 -1.07 1.31
C LEU A 289 -0.65 -1.29 0.29
N GLN A 290 -0.90 -2.13 -0.71
CA GLN A 290 0.12 -2.43 -1.69
C GLN A 290 -0.19 -1.87 -3.07
N GLY A 291 0.86 -1.47 -3.79
CA GLY A 291 0.75 -0.97 -5.15
C GLY A 291 2.04 -0.35 -5.66
N GLN A 292 1.90 0.42 -6.72
CA GLN A 292 2.98 1.23 -7.26
C GLN A 292 2.65 2.71 -7.09
N ARG A 293 3.65 3.55 -6.87
CA ARG A 293 3.46 4.99 -6.88
C ARG A 293 2.96 5.45 -8.24
N MET A 294 2.05 6.39 -8.26
CA MET A 294 1.42 6.89 -9.49
C MET A 294 1.59 8.40 -9.64
N SER A 295 1.72 9.12 -8.54
CA SER A 295 1.96 10.56 -8.47
C SER A 295 2.51 10.96 -7.11
N ALA A 296 2.98 12.19 -6.98
CA ALA A 296 3.42 12.75 -5.71
C ALA A 296 2.28 12.86 -4.68
N ASP A 297 1.03 12.95 -5.15
CA ASP A 297 -0.19 13.18 -4.34
C ASP A 297 -1.15 11.98 -4.47
N ASP A 298 -0.63 10.76 -4.45
CA ASP A 298 -1.43 9.54 -4.47
C ASP A 298 -1.80 9.08 -3.05
N ILE A 299 -2.67 8.08 -2.95
CA ILE A 299 -3.12 7.53 -1.67
C ILE A 299 -1.99 6.91 -0.86
N TYR A 300 -0.95 6.38 -1.53
CA TYR A 300 0.21 5.81 -0.85
C TYR A 300 0.99 6.89 -0.10
N ARG A 301 1.18 8.06 -0.73
CA ARG A 301 1.81 9.21 -0.06
C ARG A 301 0.95 9.70 1.10
N TYR A 302 -0.36 9.85 0.88
CA TYR A 302 -1.28 10.25 1.92
C TYR A 302 -1.21 9.33 3.15
N ALA A 303 -1.20 8.00 2.95
CA ALA A 303 -1.05 7.04 4.04
C ALA A 303 0.29 7.18 4.77
N LEU A 304 1.39 7.36 4.02
CA LEU A 304 2.74 7.52 4.59
C LEU A 304 2.93 8.82 5.37
N ASP A 305 2.16 9.86 5.08
CA ASP A 305 2.22 11.15 5.80
C ASP A 305 1.47 11.12 7.13
N LYS A 306 0.64 10.09 7.37
CA LYS A 306 -0.08 9.96 8.63
C LYS A 306 0.87 9.66 9.78
N VAL A 307 0.61 10.31 10.89
CA VAL A 307 1.36 10.16 12.14
C VAL A 307 0.44 9.68 13.26
N ALA A 308 1.00 8.94 14.19
CA ALA A 308 0.34 8.48 15.40
C ALA A 308 1.28 8.78 16.59
N PRO A 309 1.03 9.83 17.36
CA PRO A 309 1.84 10.13 18.53
C PRO A 309 1.72 9.02 19.57
N PRO A 310 2.76 8.80 20.41
CA PRO A 310 2.69 7.84 21.51
C PRO A 310 1.56 8.17 22.51
N ASP A 311 1.09 7.14 23.22
CA ASP A 311 -0.04 7.26 24.17
C ASP A 311 0.21 8.24 25.32
N ASP A 312 1.47 8.53 25.65
CA ASP A 312 1.90 9.46 26.70
C ASP A 312 2.09 10.91 26.21
N TYR A 313 1.85 11.19 24.92
CA TYR A 313 1.98 12.52 24.33
C TYR A 313 0.69 13.33 24.48
N GLU A 314 0.80 14.61 24.88
CA GLU A 314 -0.35 15.50 25.01
C GLU A 314 -0.84 15.97 23.63
N LEU A 315 -2.03 15.49 23.22
CA LEU A 315 -2.60 15.77 21.89
C LEU A 315 -2.91 17.25 21.65
N GLU A 316 -3.05 18.06 22.70
CA GLU A 316 -3.30 19.51 22.58
C GLU A 316 -2.08 20.28 22.04
N GLU A 317 -0.88 19.71 22.17
CA GLU A 317 0.38 20.26 21.67
C GLU A 317 0.85 19.60 20.37
N PHE A 318 0.08 18.63 19.84
CA PHE A 318 0.49 17.83 18.70
C PHE A 318 0.34 18.58 17.38
N ASP A 319 1.46 18.81 16.69
CA ASP A 319 1.51 19.27 15.30
C ASP A 319 1.98 18.10 14.40
N PRO A 320 1.11 17.60 13.51
CA PRO A 320 1.47 16.52 12.60
C PRO A 320 2.65 16.84 11.66
N ASP A 321 2.86 18.12 11.35
CA ASP A 321 3.91 18.56 10.42
C ASP A 321 5.30 18.52 11.08
N ASP A 322 5.35 18.63 12.42
CA ASP A 322 6.59 18.56 13.21
C ASP A 322 6.84 17.17 13.81
N ALA A 323 6.01 16.18 13.49
CA ALA A 323 6.10 14.83 14.06
C ALA A 323 7.37 14.09 13.58
N PRO A 324 8.13 13.43 14.49
CA PRO A 324 9.27 12.61 14.13
C PRO A 324 8.88 11.45 13.20
N ASP A 325 9.81 10.99 12.36
CA ASP A 325 9.56 9.86 11.46
C ASP A 325 9.20 8.55 12.18
N GLU A 326 9.63 8.37 13.41
CA GLU A 326 9.28 7.23 14.28
C GLU A 326 7.80 7.20 14.68
N TRP A 327 7.09 8.33 14.54
CA TRP A 327 5.65 8.42 14.80
C TRP A 327 4.81 8.16 13.54
N ARG A 328 5.42 7.76 12.43
CA ARG A 328 4.67 7.40 11.22
C ARG A 328 3.76 6.21 11.48
N LYS A 329 2.47 6.39 11.20
CA LYS A 329 1.45 5.34 11.36
C LYS A 329 1.71 4.12 10.48
N TYR A 330 2.29 4.32 9.31
CA TYR A 330 2.50 3.26 8.32
C TYR A 330 3.97 2.88 8.18
N HIS A 331 4.25 1.58 8.33
CA HIS A 331 5.54 1.02 7.95
C HIS A 331 5.71 1.05 6.44
N HIS A 332 6.76 1.66 5.94
CA HIS A 332 7.02 1.76 4.51
C HIS A 332 8.00 0.69 4.02
N LEU A 333 7.54 -0.18 3.11
CA LEU A 333 8.36 -1.13 2.38
C LEU A 333 8.47 -0.65 0.92
N LYS A 334 9.58 0.02 0.63
CA LYS A 334 9.85 0.62 -0.68
C LYS A 334 10.82 -0.23 -1.48
N TYR A 335 10.38 -0.70 -2.64
CA TYR A 335 11.18 -1.51 -3.57
C TYR A 335 11.34 -0.79 -4.90
N GLN A 336 12.59 -0.47 -5.26
CA GLN A 336 12.94 0.21 -6.51
C GLN A 336 13.30 -0.82 -7.58
N ALA A 337 13.00 -0.55 -8.84
CA ALA A 337 13.41 -1.45 -9.93
C ALA A 337 14.93 -1.50 -10.12
N HIS A 338 15.60 -0.38 -9.83
CA HIS A 338 17.05 -0.23 -9.90
C HIS A 338 17.56 0.59 -8.71
N TYR A 339 18.51 0.06 -7.98
CA TYR A 339 19.18 0.69 -6.86
C TYR A 339 20.48 1.33 -7.37
N GLU A 340 20.47 2.63 -7.61
CA GLU A 340 21.61 3.36 -8.20
C GLU A 340 22.82 3.35 -7.27
N GLU A 341 22.61 3.43 -5.96
CA GLU A 341 23.63 3.36 -4.92
C GLU A 341 24.38 2.02 -4.85
N LEU A 342 23.74 0.94 -5.32
CA LEU A 342 24.32 -0.40 -5.37
C LEU A 342 24.92 -0.72 -6.74
N CYS A 343 24.76 0.19 -7.72
CA CYS A 343 25.18 -0.03 -9.09
C CYS A 343 26.64 0.32 -9.27
N ASN A 344 27.41 -0.56 -9.93
CA ASN A 344 28.82 -0.29 -10.28
C ASN A 344 28.99 0.59 -11.51
N GLY A 345 27.91 1.07 -12.12
CA GLY A 345 27.93 1.94 -13.31
C GLY A 345 28.30 1.24 -14.63
N ASP A 346 28.57 -0.05 -14.63
CA ASP A 346 28.83 -0.82 -15.84
C ASP A 346 27.54 -1.16 -16.57
N LEU A 347 27.30 -0.49 -17.70
CA LEU A 347 26.08 -0.65 -18.51
C LEU A 347 25.94 -2.05 -19.15
N GLU A 348 27.03 -2.77 -19.34
CA GLU A 348 27.00 -4.12 -19.91
C GLU A 348 26.83 -5.21 -18.84
N ASN A 349 27.33 -4.93 -17.65
CA ASN A 349 27.32 -5.83 -16.51
C ASN A 349 26.65 -5.18 -15.30
N HIS A 350 25.40 -4.71 -15.42
CA HIS A 350 24.63 -4.36 -14.24
C HIS A 350 24.63 -5.56 -13.28
N LYS A 351 25.83 -5.82 -12.78
CA LYS A 351 26.03 -6.80 -11.73
C LYS A 351 25.50 -6.19 -10.47
N PRO A 352 24.71 -6.94 -9.85
CA PRO A 352 24.32 -6.71 -8.51
C PRO A 352 25.58 -6.57 -7.66
N GLY A 353 25.83 -5.40 -7.19
CA GLY A 353 26.88 -5.12 -6.23
C GLY A 353 26.28 -4.99 -4.87
N GLY A 354 26.26 -6.08 -4.10
CA GLY A 354 25.99 -5.99 -2.67
C GLY A 354 24.57 -6.30 -2.22
N GLU A 355 24.45 -6.45 -0.94
CA GLU A 355 23.21 -6.59 -0.18
C GLU A 355 22.24 -5.41 -0.44
N PRO A 356 20.91 -5.60 -0.43
CA PRO A 356 20.22 -6.79 0.08
C PRO A 356 19.85 -7.84 -0.98
N TRP A 357 20.05 -7.58 -2.28
CA TRP A 357 19.63 -8.50 -3.34
C TRP A 357 20.80 -9.35 -3.80
N PRO A 358 20.82 -10.67 -3.51
CA PRO A 358 21.81 -11.55 -4.08
C PRO A 358 21.70 -11.51 -5.60
N GLY A 359 22.59 -10.83 -6.26
CA GLY A 359 22.56 -10.68 -7.68
C GLY A 359 22.41 -9.24 -8.14
N GLY A 360 22.23 -8.14 -7.26
CA GLY A 360 22.44 -6.85 -7.53
C GLY A 360 21.61 -5.63 -7.40
N CYS A 361 21.98 -4.68 -8.20
CA CYS A 361 21.29 -3.39 -8.25
C CYS A 361 19.87 -3.48 -8.85
N LEU A 362 19.44 -4.62 -9.38
CA LEU A 362 18.10 -4.81 -9.96
C LEU A 362 17.21 -5.65 -9.05
N LEU A 363 16.02 -5.15 -8.75
CA LEU A 363 15.03 -5.85 -7.93
C LEU A 363 14.61 -7.20 -8.51
N TYR A 364 14.39 -7.26 -9.83
CA TYR A 364 13.87 -8.44 -10.49
C TYR A 364 14.51 -8.63 -11.88
N PRO A 365 15.81 -9.00 -11.95
CA PRO A 365 16.58 -8.97 -13.19
C PRO A 365 15.97 -9.84 -14.31
N ARG A 366 15.29 -10.94 -13.96
CA ARG A 366 14.70 -11.86 -14.96
C ARG A 366 13.45 -11.30 -15.64
N ARG A 367 12.61 -10.50 -14.95
CA ARG A 367 11.42 -9.85 -15.53
C ARG A 367 11.66 -8.40 -15.93
N LEU A 368 12.51 -7.71 -15.20
CA LEU A 368 12.89 -6.31 -15.40
C LEU A 368 14.40 -6.19 -15.62
N PRO A 369 14.96 -6.80 -16.70
CA PRO A 369 16.37 -6.69 -17.01
C PRO A 369 16.73 -5.24 -17.33
N TRP A 370 17.99 -4.84 -17.09
CA TRP A 370 18.46 -3.47 -17.32
C TRP A 370 18.16 -2.96 -18.72
N ARG A 371 18.30 -3.80 -19.74
CA ARG A 371 17.94 -3.44 -21.13
C ARG A 371 16.51 -2.91 -21.24
N ARG A 372 15.56 -3.55 -20.57
CA ARG A 372 14.14 -3.13 -20.55
C ARG A 372 13.95 -1.85 -19.74
N LEU A 373 14.54 -1.77 -18.55
CA LEU A 373 14.45 -0.59 -17.68
C LEU A 373 15.06 0.65 -18.33
N ARG A 374 16.25 0.51 -18.94
CA ARG A 374 16.92 1.57 -19.69
C ARG A 374 16.05 2.10 -20.85
N HIS A 375 15.38 1.20 -21.57
CA HIS A 375 14.49 1.59 -22.66
C HIS A 375 13.29 2.39 -22.14
N ILE A 376 12.66 1.95 -21.05
CA ILE A 376 11.56 2.66 -20.40
C ILE A 376 12.03 4.03 -19.87
N LYS A 377 13.19 4.08 -19.20
CA LYS A 377 13.79 5.33 -18.69
C LYS A 377 14.05 6.32 -19.82
N ALA A 378 14.55 5.86 -20.97
CA ALA A 378 14.80 6.71 -22.12
C ALA A 378 13.53 7.25 -22.80
N GLN A 379 12.44 6.46 -22.82
CA GLN A 379 11.18 6.86 -23.44
C GLN A 379 10.30 7.73 -22.55
N THR A 380 10.28 7.44 -21.25
CA THR A 380 9.41 8.10 -20.27
C THR A 380 10.15 8.30 -18.95
N PRO A 381 11.19 9.17 -18.89
CA PRO A 381 12.03 9.33 -17.71
C PRO A 381 11.21 9.68 -16.46
N ASP A 382 10.27 10.60 -16.61
CA ASP A 382 9.42 11.06 -15.50
C ASP A 382 8.57 9.94 -14.89
N ARG A 383 7.96 9.13 -15.76
CA ARG A 383 7.17 7.98 -15.31
C ARG A 383 8.04 6.86 -14.76
N PHE A 384 9.28 6.75 -15.26
CA PHE A 384 10.22 5.77 -14.73
C PHE A 384 10.53 6.04 -13.26
N GLU A 385 10.83 7.29 -12.91
CA GLU A 385 11.13 7.66 -11.51
C GLU A 385 9.93 7.38 -10.58
N VAL A 386 8.74 7.75 -10.96
CA VAL A 386 7.55 7.51 -10.13
C VAL A 386 7.18 6.02 -10.07
N LEU A 387 7.00 5.36 -11.23
CA LEU A 387 6.43 4.01 -11.30
C LEU A 387 7.45 2.91 -10.99
N TYR A 388 8.71 3.10 -11.38
CA TYR A 388 9.75 2.08 -11.26
C TYR A 388 10.73 2.33 -10.12
N GLN A 389 10.99 3.59 -9.78
CA GLN A 389 11.84 3.96 -8.64
C GLN A 389 11.04 4.31 -7.39
N GLN A 390 9.71 4.32 -7.49
CA GLN A 390 8.80 4.67 -6.39
C GLN A 390 9.16 6.03 -5.77
N SER A 391 9.55 6.99 -6.62
CA SER A 391 9.93 8.33 -6.20
C SER A 391 8.69 9.20 -5.99
N ASP A 392 8.72 10.05 -4.97
CA ASP A 392 7.67 11.04 -4.73
C ASP A 392 7.76 12.22 -5.70
N VAL A 393 8.98 12.50 -6.14
CA VAL A 393 9.29 13.65 -6.99
C VAL A 393 9.61 13.15 -8.39
N ASN A 394 8.90 13.68 -9.37
CA ASN A 394 9.34 13.60 -10.75
C ASN A 394 10.45 14.65 -10.95
N PRO A 395 11.72 14.25 -11.18
CA PRO A 395 12.82 15.19 -11.34
C PRO A 395 12.59 16.24 -12.42
N SER A 396 11.81 15.90 -13.48
CA SER A 396 11.48 16.86 -14.55
C SER A 396 10.30 17.77 -14.24
N ASN A 397 9.53 17.48 -13.18
CA ASN A 397 8.46 18.35 -12.66
C ASN A 397 8.89 19.14 -11.42
N VAL A 398 10.12 18.99 -10.98
CA VAL A 398 10.71 19.88 -9.99
C VAL A 398 10.91 21.23 -10.69
N LEU A 399 9.97 22.16 -10.45
CA LEU A 399 10.06 23.53 -10.94
C LEU A 399 11.31 24.24 -10.38
N VAL A 400 11.84 23.74 -9.27
CA VAL A 400 13.02 24.25 -8.59
C VAL A 400 13.99 23.10 -8.35
N ASP A 401 15.17 23.12 -8.97
CA ASP A 401 16.24 22.17 -8.68
C ASP A 401 16.66 22.31 -7.20
N PRO A 402 16.73 21.24 -6.39
CA PRO A 402 17.24 21.29 -5.03
C PRO A 402 18.58 22.03 -4.89
N LEU A 403 19.48 21.91 -5.88
CA LEU A 403 20.73 22.64 -5.92
C LEU A 403 20.56 24.16 -5.97
N TRP A 404 19.43 24.66 -6.50
CA TRP A 404 19.16 26.09 -6.46
C TRP A 404 18.81 26.58 -5.06
N VAL A 405 18.33 25.70 -4.21
CA VAL A 405 18.01 25.97 -2.80
C VAL A 405 19.24 25.77 -1.91
N THR A 406 19.84 24.59 -1.95
CA THR A 406 20.94 24.21 -1.04
C THR A 406 22.32 24.67 -1.52
N GLY A 407 22.43 25.07 -2.78
CA GLY A 407 23.73 25.36 -3.40
C GLY A 407 24.58 24.11 -3.66
N GLY A 408 25.73 24.31 -4.29
CA GLY A 408 26.66 23.25 -4.59
C GLY A 408 26.98 23.13 -6.07
N GLN A 409 27.72 22.07 -6.41
CA GLN A 409 28.16 21.82 -7.79
C GLN A 409 27.21 20.88 -8.49
N GLY A 410 26.62 21.33 -9.60
CA GLY A 410 25.74 20.52 -10.45
C GLY A 410 26.52 19.41 -11.18
N LYS A 411 25.78 18.41 -11.68
CA LYS A 411 26.35 17.32 -12.51
C LYS A 411 26.99 17.82 -13.81
N ASP A 412 26.62 19.01 -14.25
CA ASP A 412 27.16 19.75 -15.41
C ASP A 412 28.43 20.55 -15.07
N GLY A 413 28.87 20.53 -13.81
CA GLY A 413 30.01 21.30 -13.31
C GLY A 413 29.69 22.77 -13.01
N VAL A 414 28.44 23.21 -13.14
CA VAL A 414 28.02 24.56 -12.80
C VAL A 414 27.82 24.68 -11.27
N HIS A 415 28.38 25.73 -10.68
CA HIS A 415 28.17 26.02 -9.27
C HIS A 415 26.89 26.85 -9.10
N HIS A 416 25.99 26.35 -8.24
CA HIS A 416 24.77 27.03 -7.84
C HIS A 416 24.98 27.69 -6.47
N PRO A 417 24.67 28.97 -6.30
CA PRO A 417 24.96 29.67 -5.03
C PRO A 417 24.08 29.21 -3.86
N GLY A 418 22.87 28.71 -4.13
CA GLY A 418 21.91 28.36 -3.08
C GLY A 418 21.33 29.56 -2.34
N CYS A 419 20.31 29.31 -1.52
CA CYS A 419 19.65 30.31 -0.67
C CYS A 419 19.34 29.75 0.74
N TRP A 420 19.89 28.59 1.10
CA TRP A 420 19.58 27.91 2.35
C TRP A 420 20.86 27.46 3.07
N ASP A 421 20.98 27.85 4.32
CA ASP A 421 22.04 27.41 5.23
C ASP A 421 21.55 26.20 6.04
N ASN A 422 22.05 25.00 5.69
CA ASN A 422 21.66 23.76 6.35
C ASN A 422 22.09 23.67 7.82
N ASP A 423 23.19 24.35 8.20
CA ASP A 423 23.70 24.30 9.57
C ASP A 423 22.85 25.16 10.53
N ARG A 424 22.31 26.26 10.01
CA ARG A 424 21.46 27.19 10.77
C ARG A 424 19.97 26.87 10.65
N GLY A 425 19.59 26.07 9.63
CA GLY A 425 18.17 25.84 9.31
C GLY A 425 17.42 27.08 8.86
N LEU A 426 18.11 28.04 8.24
CA LEU A 426 17.58 29.35 7.84
C LEU A 426 17.96 29.66 6.40
N TRP A 427 17.17 30.51 5.76
CA TRP A 427 17.54 31.04 4.46
C TRP A 427 18.69 32.05 4.57
N GLU A 428 19.48 32.13 3.51
CA GLU A 428 20.56 33.10 3.34
C GLU A 428 20.49 33.76 1.97
N LEU A 429 21.24 34.85 1.79
CA LEU A 429 21.35 35.47 0.48
C LEU A 429 22.32 34.67 -0.39
N PRO A 430 22.02 34.50 -1.70
CA PRO A 430 22.89 33.81 -2.64
C PRO A 430 24.29 34.44 -2.65
N GLN A 431 25.31 33.63 -2.40
CA GLN A 431 26.69 34.08 -2.35
C GLN A 431 27.29 34.23 -3.75
N ASN A 432 28.25 35.16 -3.88
CA ASN A 432 28.98 35.42 -5.12
C ASN A 432 28.10 35.92 -6.30
N VAL A 433 26.95 36.51 -5.99
CA VAL A 433 26.11 37.20 -6.96
C VAL A 433 26.43 38.69 -6.85
N GLY A 434 27.01 39.27 -7.90
CA GLY A 434 27.35 40.69 -7.91
C GLY A 434 26.09 41.60 -7.86
N GLY A 435 26.25 42.82 -7.35
CA GLY A 435 25.19 43.82 -7.29
C GLY A 435 24.52 43.96 -5.91
N GLU A 436 23.66 44.98 -5.78
CA GLU A 436 22.87 45.20 -4.57
C GLU A 436 21.60 44.35 -4.59
N MET A 437 21.27 43.72 -3.46
CA MET A 437 20.04 42.91 -3.33
C MET A 437 19.01 43.64 -2.47
N PHE A 438 17.75 43.50 -2.87
CA PHE A 438 16.59 43.97 -2.12
C PHE A 438 15.78 42.80 -1.62
N VAL A 439 15.50 42.74 -0.32
CA VAL A 439 14.64 41.69 0.26
C VAL A 439 13.23 42.25 0.43
N VAL A 440 12.25 41.54 -0.09
CA VAL A 440 10.84 41.87 -0.03
C VAL A 440 10.05 40.64 0.42
N ALA A 441 8.94 40.86 1.11
CA ALA A 441 8.05 39.80 1.53
C ALA A 441 6.63 40.01 0.99
N THR A 442 5.93 38.90 0.77
CA THR A 442 4.53 38.91 0.31
C THR A 442 3.67 38.10 1.27
N ALA A 443 2.42 38.50 1.44
CA ALA A 443 1.45 37.71 2.21
C ALA A 443 0.08 37.72 1.55
N ASP A 444 -0.53 36.55 1.45
CA ASP A 444 -1.94 36.35 1.13
C ASP A 444 -2.65 35.78 2.36
N PRO A 445 -3.20 36.69 3.22
CA PRO A 445 -3.84 36.29 4.45
C PRO A 445 -5.25 35.76 4.22
N SER A 446 -5.63 34.70 4.88
CA SER A 446 -6.97 34.12 4.82
C SER A 446 -7.58 33.99 6.22
N PRO A 447 -8.77 34.55 6.49
CA PRO A 447 -9.41 34.42 7.80
C PRO A 447 -9.98 33.02 8.09
N ALA A 448 -10.08 32.17 7.09
CA ALA A 448 -10.70 30.83 7.21
C ALA A 448 -9.83 29.68 6.70
N ASN A 449 -8.75 29.98 5.99
CA ASN A 449 -7.89 29.02 5.33
C ASN A 449 -6.41 29.26 5.68
N PHE A 450 -5.53 28.60 4.93
CA PHE A 450 -4.10 28.80 5.04
C PHE A 450 -3.69 30.17 4.52
N TRP A 451 -2.76 30.79 5.25
CA TRP A 451 -2.01 31.93 4.74
C TRP A 451 -0.89 31.42 3.84
N ALA A 452 -0.61 32.16 2.77
CA ALA A 452 0.59 31.98 1.96
C ALA A 452 1.50 33.20 2.14
N ILE A 453 2.72 32.95 2.62
CA ILE A 453 3.70 34.02 2.90
C ILE A 453 5.00 33.62 2.21
N GLN A 454 5.63 34.59 1.50
CA GLN A 454 6.88 34.34 0.79
C GLN A 454 7.87 35.47 1.03
N CYS A 455 9.15 35.14 1.17
CA CYS A 455 10.27 36.04 1.22
C CYS A 455 11.13 35.93 -0.02
N TRP A 456 11.47 37.05 -0.64
CA TRP A 456 12.18 37.09 -1.90
C TRP A 456 13.38 38.04 -1.83
N ALA A 457 14.53 37.63 -2.40
CA ALA A 457 15.60 38.55 -2.75
C ALA A 457 15.53 38.89 -4.23
N TYR A 458 15.70 40.15 -4.56
CA TYR A 458 15.72 40.65 -5.94
C TYR A 458 17.04 41.37 -6.20
N ASN A 459 17.72 40.97 -7.27
CA ASN A 459 18.91 41.66 -7.75
C ASN A 459 18.56 42.44 -9.03
N PRO A 460 18.54 43.78 -8.97
CA PRO A 460 18.15 44.61 -10.11
C PRO A 460 19.17 44.61 -11.26
N ASP A 461 20.45 44.31 -10.96
CA ASP A 461 21.49 44.29 -11.99
C ASP A 461 21.39 43.06 -12.90
N THR A 462 20.97 41.93 -12.34
CA THR A 462 20.80 40.68 -13.07
C THR A 462 19.35 40.34 -13.37
N GLU A 463 18.39 41.07 -12.80
CA GLU A 463 16.94 40.85 -12.84
C GLU A 463 16.51 39.50 -12.22
N PHE A 464 17.42 38.78 -11.54
CA PHE A 464 17.09 37.52 -10.87
C PHE A 464 16.28 37.76 -9.58
N ARG A 465 15.36 36.83 -9.34
CA ARG A 465 14.56 36.72 -8.13
C ARG A 465 14.86 35.39 -7.46
N TYR A 466 15.18 35.44 -6.19
CA TYR A 466 15.48 34.28 -5.36
C TYR A 466 14.37 34.14 -4.33
N LEU A 467 13.66 33.00 -4.34
CA LEU A 467 12.71 32.67 -3.28
C LEU A 467 13.50 32.17 -2.07
N LEU A 468 13.53 32.93 -1.00
CA LEU A 468 14.29 32.63 0.21
C LEU A 468 13.50 31.71 1.14
N GLU A 469 12.19 31.97 1.30
CA GLU A 469 11.32 31.25 2.21
C GLU A 469 9.89 31.24 1.68
N SER A 470 9.13 30.20 1.99
CA SER A 470 7.71 30.10 1.62
C SER A 470 6.93 29.32 2.66
N TYR A 471 5.95 29.95 3.28
CA TYR A 471 5.05 29.36 4.24
C TYR A 471 3.64 29.19 3.70
N ARG A 472 3.03 28.04 4.00
CA ARG A 472 1.60 27.81 3.83
C ARG A 472 1.06 27.13 5.08
N ARG A 473 0.54 27.89 6.02
CA ARG A 473 -0.06 27.32 7.23
C ARG A 473 -1.28 28.14 7.70
N LYS A 474 -2.10 27.52 8.55
CA LYS A 474 -3.16 28.25 9.26
C LYS A 474 -2.50 29.14 10.31
N MET A 475 -2.82 30.40 10.31
CA MET A 475 -2.34 31.36 11.28
C MET A 475 -3.35 32.49 11.45
N ASP A 476 -3.24 33.22 12.53
CA ASP A 476 -4.00 34.44 12.76
C ASP A 476 -3.10 35.70 12.71
N ALA A 477 -3.67 36.87 13.00
CA ALA A 477 -2.89 38.10 12.96
C ALA A 477 -1.80 38.16 14.04
N PRO A 478 -1.98 37.68 15.28
CA PRO A 478 -0.92 37.57 16.27
C PRO A 478 0.23 36.66 15.86
N ASP A 479 -0.05 35.48 15.21
CA ASP A 479 1.00 34.60 14.69
C ASP A 479 1.86 35.28 13.62
N PHE A 480 1.23 36.10 12.80
CA PHE A 480 1.93 36.90 11.79
C PHE A 480 2.76 38.03 12.43
N LEU A 481 2.19 38.78 13.37
CA LEU A 481 2.87 39.84 14.11
C LEU A 481 2.11 40.21 15.37
N ASP A 482 2.77 40.21 16.53
CA ASP A 482 2.22 40.69 17.78
C ASP A 482 3.26 41.44 18.62
N TRP A 483 2.80 42.08 19.72
CA TRP A 483 3.65 42.68 20.72
C TRP A 483 3.65 41.89 22.01
N SER A 484 4.77 41.26 22.32
CA SER A 484 4.93 40.54 23.59
C SER A 484 5.14 41.51 24.73
N HIS A 485 4.16 41.65 25.62
CA HIS A 485 4.27 42.45 26.84
C HIS A 485 5.31 41.89 27.82
N GLU A 486 5.52 40.61 27.83
CA GLU A 486 6.50 39.93 28.66
C GLU A 486 7.93 40.23 28.20
N ARG A 487 8.18 40.08 26.91
CA ARG A 487 9.51 40.26 26.30
C ARG A 487 9.80 41.70 25.88
N GLN A 488 8.79 42.61 25.93
CA GLN A 488 8.88 43.99 25.48
C GLN A 488 9.42 44.12 24.03
N CYS A 489 9.03 43.22 23.16
CA CYS A 489 9.44 43.19 21.74
C CYS A 489 8.30 42.73 20.84
N PHE A 490 8.44 42.97 19.54
CA PHE A 490 7.59 42.36 18.55
C PHE A 490 7.96 40.88 18.38
N THR A 491 6.98 40.03 18.03
CA THR A 491 7.07 38.61 17.79
C THR A 491 6.23 38.23 16.57
N GLY A 492 6.45 37.08 16.01
CA GLY A 492 5.73 36.54 14.86
C GLY A 492 6.56 36.58 13.57
N VAL A 493 6.02 35.93 12.52
CA VAL A 493 6.75 35.68 11.26
C VAL A 493 7.31 36.96 10.64
N ALA A 494 6.58 38.05 10.68
CA ALA A 494 7.04 39.31 10.09
C ALA A 494 8.27 39.88 10.79
N GLU A 495 8.31 39.83 12.13
CA GLU A 495 9.47 40.26 12.90
C GLU A 495 10.67 39.35 12.72
N ASP A 496 10.44 37.99 12.76
CA ASP A 496 11.50 37.02 12.63
C ASP A 496 12.20 37.14 11.26
N TRP A 497 11.44 37.24 10.20
CA TRP A 497 12.01 37.45 8.86
C TRP A 497 12.69 38.81 8.70
N TRP A 498 12.15 39.84 9.32
CA TRP A 498 12.82 41.15 9.32
C TRP A 498 14.16 41.07 10.07
N GLN A 499 14.23 40.39 11.20
CA GLN A 499 15.47 40.21 11.96
C GLN A 499 16.52 39.42 11.17
N ILE A 500 16.12 38.29 10.59
CA ILE A 500 17.02 37.48 9.75
C ILE A 500 17.59 38.32 8.61
N SER A 501 16.74 39.02 7.86
CA SER A 501 17.16 39.88 6.76
C SER A 501 18.05 41.05 7.18
N ASN A 502 17.77 41.61 8.33
CA ASN A 502 18.59 42.69 8.91
C ASN A 502 19.97 42.20 9.34
N ASP A 503 20.07 41.01 9.94
CA ASP A 503 21.33 40.38 10.34
C ASP A 503 22.19 40.00 9.11
N LEU A 504 21.56 39.74 7.99
CA LEU A 504 22.22 39.53 6.69
C LEU A 504 22.64 40.86 6.02
N GLY A 505 22.33 42.00 6.61
CA GLY A 505 22.63 43.35 6.08
C GLY A 505 21.68 43.84 5.00
N HIS A 506 20.60 43.14 4.73
CA HIS A 506 19.60 43.49 3.72
C HIS A 506 18.17 43.38 4.28
N PRO A 507 17.79 44.29 5.20
CA PRO A 507 16.49 44.21 5.87
C PRO A 507 15.32 44.28 4.88
N ILE A 508 14.26 43.52 5.15
CA ILE A 508 13.01 43.62 4.39
C ILE A 508 12.52 45.05 4.38
N THR A 509 12.35 45.59 3.18
CA THR A 509 11.92 46.96 2.98
C THR A 509 10.44 47.09 2.64
N HIS A 510 9.83 46.03 2.09
CA HIS A 510 8.44 46.04 1.65
C HIS A 510 7.75 44.74 2.02
N TRP A 511 6.53 44.85 2.55
CA TRP A 511 5.56 43.76 2.65
C TRP A 511 4.41 44.03 1.67
N ILE A 512 4.30 43.16 0.68
CA ILE A 512 3.23 43.20 -0.32
C ILE A 512 2.11 42.28 0.18
N ILE A 513 1.05 42.90 0.70
CA ILE A 513 -0.08 42.13 1.28
C ILE A 513 -1.27 42.21 0.35
N GLU A 514 -1.84 41.06 -0.01
CA GLU A 514 -3.07 41.01 -0.77
C GLU A 514 -4.22 41.59 0.08
N ALA A 515 -4.89 42.62 -0.44
CA ALA A 515 -5.92 43.37 0.30
C ALA A 515 -7.31 43.20 -0.32
N ASN A 516 -7.83 41.98 -0.37
CA ASN A 516 -9.23 41.71 -0.67
C ASN A 516 -10.12 42.24 0.49
N ALA A 517 -11.45 42.35 0.26
CA ALA A 517 -12.37 42.91 1.24
C ALA A 517 -12.30 42.21 2.62
N ALA A 518 -12.01 40.92 2.66
CA ALA A 518 -11.87 40.12 3.88
C ALA A 518 -10.46 40.21 4.53
N GLN A 519 -9.45 40.69 3.80
CA GLN A 519 -8.04 40.68 4.23
C GLN A 519 -7.53 42.05 4.73
N LYS A 520 -8.34 43.10 4.58
CA LYS A 520 -8.01 44.47 5.03
C LYS A 520 -7.77 44.60 6.54
N PHE A 521 -8.14 43.60 7.33
CA PHE A 521 -7.96 43.61 8.77
C PHE A 521 -6.48 43.75 9.20
N ILE A 522 -5.53 43.10 8.45
CA ILE A 522 -4.10 43.21 8.76
C ILE A 522 -3.59 44.62 8.63
N LEU A 523 -3.98 45.33 7.56
CA LEU A 523 -3.59 46.73 7.36
C LEU A 523 -4.16 47.67 8.43
N GLN A 524 -5.21 47.24 9.14
CA GLN A 524 -5.83 47.96 10.25
C GLN A 524 -5.26 47.55 11.62
N TYR A 525 -4.46 46.47 11.67
CA TYR A 525 -3.89 45.98 12.91
C TYR A 525 -2.83 46.95 13.44
N ASP A 526 -3.06 47.49 14.63
CA ASP A 526 -2.24 48.55 15.21
C ASP A 526 -0.79 48.13 15.43
N HIS A 527 -0.56 46.85 15.79
CA HIS A 527 0.78 46.30 15.98
C HIS A 527 1.56 46.31 14.67
N PHE A 528 0.92 45.94 13.55
CA PHE A 528 1.57 45.97 12.24
C PHE A 528 1.97 47.38 11.83
N ARG A 529 1.11 48.38 12.02
CA ARG A 529 1.42 49.78 11.70
C ARG A 529 2.59 50.33 12.53
N ARG A 530 2.61 50.03 13.82
CA ARG A 530 3.69 50.45 14.72
C ARG A 530 5.00 49.80 14.35
N TRP A 531 4.96 48.50 14.10
CA TRP A 531 6.11 47.71 13.68
C TRP A 531 6.68 48.21 12.35
N ALA A 532 5.85 48.40 11.33
CA ALA A 532 6.25 48.89 10.02
C ALA A 532 6.94 50.26 10.12
N ALA A 533 6.36 51.16 10.90
CA ALA A 533 6.96 52.49 11.15
C ALA A 533 8.32 52.38 11.88
N LEU A 534 8.44 51.49 12.88
CA LEU A 534 9.66 51.30 13.65
C LEU A 534 10.79 50.66 12.82
N ARG A 535 10.43 49.70 11.94
CA ARG A 535 11.37 48.95 11.11
C ARG A 535 11.62 49.61 9.75
N ASN A 536 10.98 50.74 9.46
CA ASN A 536 11.02 51.45 8.17
C ASN A 536 10.60 50.55 7.00
N VAL A 537 9.55 49.75 7.18
CA VAL A 537 8.95 48.84 6.19
C VAL A 537 7.74 49.52 5.55
N GLN A 538 7.61 49.40 4.23
CA GLN A 538 6.51 49.93 3.42
C GLN A 538 5.48 48.90 3.07
#